data_a9fe4c7a689a7dba2ff712c6c1037789
#
_entry.id   a9fe4c7a689a7dba2ff712c6c1037789
#
_cell.length_a   1.000
_cell.length_b   1.000
_cell.length_c   1.000
_cell.angle_alpha   90.00
_cell.angle_beta   90.00
_cell.angle_gamma   90.00
#
_symmetry.space_group_name_H-M   'P 1'
#
loop_
_entity.id
_entity.type
_entity.pdbx_description
1 polymer ?
#
loop_
_entity_poly.entity_id
_entity_poly.type
_entity_poly.pdbx_seq_one_letter_code
_entity_poly.pdbx_strand_id
1 'polypeptide(L)'
;MSLEFLISKIQKNNFLLIGRAGVDIYPDPPGTKTENTNRYVTHLGGSSANMGVQLTKYGGSCSLLTRVSNDALGKFALNQLDYYGVKRDLVKLEDNESRISFAIVESTVEDHQSIIYRHKAADLFLNKSDIENSNLQDYECILITGTSLAAEPSRSSVLFALELAKEKNIPVIMDID
;
A
#
# COMPACT_ATOMS: atom_id res chain seq x y z
N MET A 1 -23.80 -6.68 1.55
CA MET A 1 -23.14 -7.91 2.03
C MET A 1 -23.21 -7.88 3.55
N SER A 2 -23.68 -8.95 4.22
CA SER A 2 -23.71 -8.98 5.69
C SER A 2 -22.32 -9.29 6.25
N LEU A 3 -22.05 -8.87 7.49
CA LEU A 3 -20.81 -9.18 8.20
C LEU A 3 -20.63 -10.69 8.37
N GLU A 4 -21.71 -11.43 8.61
CA GLU A 4 -21.69 -12.89 8.71
C GLU A 4 -21.22 -13.56 7.43
N PHE A 5 -21.66 -13.06 6.27
CA PHE A 5 -21.19 -13.54 4.97
C PHE A 5 -19.70 -13.28 4.80
N LEU A 6 -19.22 -12.08 5.14
CA LEU A 6 -17.80 -11.73 5.08
C LEU A 6 -16.97 -12.69 5.94
N ILE A 7 -17.35 -12.87 7.20
CA ILE A 7 -16.69 -13.78 8.15
C ILE A 7 -16.68 -15.23 7.61
N SER A 8 -17.77 -15.68 7.00
CA SER A 8 -17.87 -17.03 6.44
C SER A 8 -16.91 -17.28 5.26
N LYS A 9 -16.46 -16.23 4.58
CA LYS A 9 -15.55 -16.30 3.44
C LYS A 9 -14.08 -16.25 3.84
N ILE A 10 -13.77 -15.60 4.97
CA ILE A 10 -12.39 -15.44 5.45
C ILE A 10 -12.08 -16.59 6.43
N GLN A 11 -11.63 -17.73 5.92
CA GLN A 11 -11.35 -18.93 6.70
C GLN A 11 -9.85 -19.16 6.95
N LYS A 12 -9.00 -18.75 6.01
CA LYS A 12 -7.54 -18.97 6.02
C LYS A 12 -6.77 -17.69 6.30
N ASN A 13 -7.47 -16.58 6.52
CA ASN A 13 -6.88 -15.24 6.72
C ASN A 13 -5.88 -14.85 5.61
N ASN A 14 -6.25 -15.12 4.34
CA ASN A 14 -5.41 -14.82 3.18
C ASN A 14 -5.95 -13.59 2.43
N PHE A 15 -5.19 -12.50 2.45
CA PHE A 15 -5.62 -11.19 1.97
C PHE A 15 -4.75 -10.70 0.81
N LEU A 16 -5.38 -10.08 -0.19
CA LEU A 16 -4.71 -9.26 -1.18
C LEU A 16 -4.95 -7.78 -0.88
N LEU A 17 -3.88 -7.02 -0.74
CA LEU A 17 -3.95 -5.58 -0.61
C LEU A 17 -3.56 -4.95 -1.94
N ILE A 18 -4.37 -4.05 -2.47
CA ILE A 18 -4.09 -3.32 -3.71
C ILE A 18 -3.97 -1.83 -3.39
N GLY A 19 -2.80 -1.27 -3.62
CA GLY A 19 -2.58 0.15 -3.38
C GLY A 19 -1.12 0.52 -3.12
N ARG A 20 -0.90 1.51 -2.27
CA ARG A 20 0.39 2.17 -2.12
C ARG A 20 1.30 1.52 -1.08
N ALA A 21 2.58 1.32 -1.47
CA ALA A 21 3.71 1.30 -0.56
C ALA A 21 4.53 2.59 -0.77
N GLY A 22 5.04 3.14 0.30
CA GLY A 22 5.82 4.38 0.29
C GLY A 22 6.87 4.41 1.38
N VAL A 23 7.51 5.57 1.53
CA VAL A 23 8.44 5.84 2.61
C VAL A 23 7.96 7.05 3.39
N ASP A 24 7.80 6.90 4.69
CA ASP A 24 7.49 8.01 5.58
C ASP A 24 8.77 8.44 6.32
N ILE A 25 9.00 9.75 6.35
CA ILE A 25 10.21 10.37 6.90
C ILE A 25 9.78 11.30 8.03
N TYR A 26 10.34 11.08 9.19
CA TYR A 26 10.01 11.84 10.40
C TYR A 26 11.23 12.65 10.88
N PRO A 27 11.07 13.95 11.19
CA PRO A 27 12.11 14.73 11.87
C PRO A 27 12.56 14.04 13.17
N ASP A 28 13.87 14.04 13.43
CA ASP A 28 14.46 13.51 14.65
C ASP A 28 15.23 14.63 15.40
N PRO A 29 15.01 14.83 16.71
CA PRO A 29 14.12 14.07 17.59
C PRO A 29 12.62 14.34 17.34
N PRO A 30 11.74 13.40 17.80
CA PRO A 30 10.30 13.61 17.70
C PRO A 30 9.85 14.95 18.31
N GLY A 31 8.85 15.57 17.69
CA GLY A 31 8.37 16.90 18.09
C GLY A 31 9.16 18.06 17.48
N THR A 32 10.12 17.80 16.60
CA THR A 32 10.87 18.82 15.88
C THR A 32 10.15 19.18 14.57
N LYS A 33 10.13 20.47 14.22
CA LYS A 33 9.65 20.94 12.92
C LYS A 33 10.64 20.58 11.81
N THR A 34 10.13 20.32 10.61
CA THR A 34 10.92 19.91 9.44
C THR A 34 12.03 20.92 9.12
N GLU A 35 11.73 22.24 9.21
CA GLU A 35 12.69 23.31 8.94
C GLU A 35 13.78 23.48 10.01
N ASN A 36 13.64 22.84 11.17
CA ASN A 36 14.54 22.98 12.31
C ASN A 36 15.44 21.77 12.55
N THR A 37 15.44 20.77 11.65
CA THR A 37 16.28 19.58 11.79
C THR A 37 17.03 19.25 10.52
N ASN A 38 18.18 18.61 10.69
CA ASN A 38 18.95 17.96 9.62
C ASN A 38 19.01 16.43 9.79
N ARG A 39 18.20 15.87 10.72
CA ARG A 39 18.14 14.44 11.01
C ARG A 39 16.73 13.92 10.84
N TYR A 40 16.62 12.77 10.19
CA TYR A 40 15.34 12.13 9.91
C TYR A 40 15.43 10.62 10.13
N VAL A 41 14.30 10.03 10.52
CA VAL A 41 14.10 8.58 10.61
C VAL A 41 13.10 8.15 9.53
N THR A 42 13.39 7.04 8.86
CA THR A 42 12.55 6.51 7.78
C THR A 42 11.79 5.29 8.22
N HIS A 43 10.54 5.21 7.80
CA HIS A 43 9.64 4.07 8.03
C HIS A 43 8.94 3.65 6.74
N LEU A 44 8.40 2.42 6.72
CA LEU A 44 7.49 2.01 5.66
C LEU A 44 6.23 2.88 5.72
N GLY A 45 5.89 3.48 4.61
CA GLY A 45 4.68 4.27 4.41
C GLY A 45 3.70 3.63 3.45
N GLY A 46 2.55 4.29 3.29
CA GLY A 46 1.47 3.82 2.43
C GLY A 46 0.40 3.05 3.17
N SER A 47 -0.86 3.47 3.02
CA SER A 47 -2.01 2.89 3.72
C SER A 47 -2.15 1.39 3.47
N SER A 48 -2.06 0.94 2.21
CA SER A 48 -2.14 -0.49 1.90
C SER A 48 -0.99 -1.30 2.50
N ALA A 49 0.24 -0.79 2.45
CA ALA A 49 1.38 -1.47 3.08
C ALA A 49 1.21 -1.56 4.61
N ASN A 50 0.77 -0.48 5.25
CA ASN A 50 0.54 -0.44 6.69
C ASN A 50 -0.59 -1.39 7.12
N MET A 51 -1.69 -1.49 6.36
CA MET A 51 -2.72 -2.50 6.61
C MET A 51 -2.17 -3.92 6.49
N GLY A 52 -1.35 -4.20 5.46
CA GLY A 52 -0.70 -5.50 5.29
C GLY A 52 0.17 -5.86 6.48
N VAL A 53 0.98 -4.93 6.95
CA VAL A 53 1.81 -5.10 8.17
C VAL A 53 0.93 -5.42 9.37
N GLN A 54 -0.16 -4.67 9.56
CA GLN A 54 -1.03 -4.88 10.72
C GLN A 54 -1.74 -6.22 10.68
N LEU A 55 -2.30 -6.61 9.53
CA LEU A 55 -2.94 -7.91 9.35
C LEU A 55 -1.96 -9.06 9.56
N THR A 56 -0.72 -8.94 9.05
CA THR A 56 0.33 -9.94 9.26
C THR A 56 0.68 -10.08 10.73
N LYS A 57 0.78 -8.98 11.49
CA LYS A 57 1.00 -9.01 12.95
C LYS A 57 -0.14 -9.71 13.70
N TYR A 58 -1.35 -9.72 13.16
CA TYR A 58 -2.49 -10.45 13.72
C TYR A 58 -2.61 -11.89 13.19
N GLY A 59 -1.60 -12.40 12.49
CA GLY A 59 -1.55 -13.79 12.02
C GLY A 59 -2.19 -14.01 10.65
N GLY A 60 -2.51 -12.95 9.92
CA GLY A 60 -2.98 -13.03 8.53
C GLY A 60 -1.83 -13.27 7.55
N SER A 61 -2.16 -13.83 6.40
CA SER A 61 -1.28 -13.94 5.23
C SER A 61 -1.64 -12.83 4.26
N CYS A 62 -0.72 -11.90 4.02
CA CYS A 62 -0.98 -10.72 3.21
C CYS A 62 -0.02 -10.63 2.02
N SER A 63 -0.57 -10.45 0.82
CA SER A 63 0.19 -10.09 -0.38
C SER A 63 -0.13 -8.65 -0.77
N LEU A 64 0.89 -7.88 -1.12
CA LEU A 64 0.71 -6.50 -1.58
C LEU A 64 0.90 -6.43 -3.10
N LEU A 65 -0.12 -5.97 -3.80
CA LEU A 65 -0.10 -5.66 -5.22
C LEU A 65 0.09 -4.16 -5.41
N THR A 66 1.28 -3.77 -5.85
CA THR A 66 1.68 -2.37 -6.05
C THR A 66 2.87 -2.29 -6.99
N ARG A 67 3.30 -1.06 -7.26
CA ARG A 67 4.59 -0.78 -7.90
C ARG A 67 5.42 0.14 -7.03
N VAL A 68 6.73 -0.08 -7.01
CA VAL A 68 7.72 0.76 -6.33
C VAL A 68 8.85 1.13 -7.30
N SER A 69 9.57 2.19 -7.03
CA SER A 69 10.71 2.58 -7.86
C SER A 69 11.88 1.60 -7.76
N ASN A 70 12.62 1.42 -8.84
CA ASN A 70 13.86 0.64 -8.84
C ASN A 70 15.06 1.49 -8.40
N ASP A 71 15.00 1.97 -7.17
CA ASP A 71 16.05 2.78 -6.53
C ASP A 71 16.24 2.39 -5.06
N ALA A 72 17.08 3.13 -4.35
CA ALA A 72 17.39 2.85 -2.95
C ALA A 72 16.18 2.91 -2.03
N LEU A 73 15.24 3.85 -2.24
CA LEU A 73 14.03 3.99 -1.42
C LEU A 73 13.00 2.90 -1.76
N GLY A 74 12.85 2.52 -3.03
CA GLY A 74 12.03 1.37 -3.41
C GLY A 74 12.56 0.07 -2.79
N LYS A 75 13.87 -0.14 -2.81
CA LYS A 75 14.52 -1.29 -2.13
C LYS A 75 14.33 -1.25 -0.62
N PHE A 76 14.39 -0.06 0.00
CA PHE A 76 14.07 0.09 1.42
C PHE A 76 12.64 -0.39 1.71
N ALA A 77 11.64 0.04 0.93
CA ALA A 77 10.26 -0.38 1.11
C ALA A 77 10.11 -1.91 0.97
N LEU A 78 10.77 -2.53 -0.03
CA LEU A 78 10.76 -3.98 -0.20
C LEU A 78 11.35 -4.70 1.01
N ASN A 79 12.47 -4.23 1.54
CA ASN A 79 13.10 -4.81 2.73
C ASN A 79 12.20 -4.69 3.98
N GLN A 80 11.45 -3.58 4.09
CA GLN A 80 10.49 -3.41 5.18
C GLN A 80 9.29 -4.36 5.04
N LEU A 81 8.77 -4.58 3.82
CA LEU A 81 7.73 -5.58 3.59
C LEU A 81 8.20 -6.97 4.02
N ASP A 82 9.42 -7.38 3.63
CA ASP A 82 10.03 -8.64 4.05
C ASP A 82 10.17 -8.73 5.57
N TYR A 83 10.66 -7.66 6.20
CA TYR A 83 10.85 -7.62 7.66
C TYR A 83 9.54 -7.82 8.42
N TYR A 84 8.42 -7.26 7.91
CA TYR A 84 7.10 -7.41 8.52
C TYR A 84 6.34 -8.65 8.03
N GLY A 85 6.89 -9.44 7.11
CA GLY A 85 6.28 -10.66 6.60
C GLY A 85 5.13 -10.44 5.61
N VAL A 86 5.04 -9.26 5.00
CA VAL A 86 4.10 -8.98 3.91
C VAL A 86 4.69 -9.53 2.62
N LYS A 87 3.97 -10.42 1.95
CA LYS A 87 4.41 -11.02 0.68
C LYS A 87 4.46 -9.96 -0.41
N ARG A 88 5.60 -9.89 -1.10
CA ARG A 88 5.88 -8.89 -2.14
C ARG A 88 6.03 -9.48 -3.55
N ASP A 89 5.63 -10.72 -3.76
CA ASP A 89 5.74 -11.40 -5.06
C ASP A 89 4.96 -10.67 -6.17
N LEU A 90 3.96 -9.89 -5.79
CA LEU A 90 3.14 -9.05 -6.67
C LEU A 90 3.60 -7.59 -6.72
N VAL A 91 4.70 -7.25 -6.04
CA VAL A 91 5.27 -5.89 -6.12
C VAL A 91 6.19 -5.81 -7.34
N LYS A 92 5.88 -4.92 -8.27
CA LYS A 92 6.69 -4.68 -9.45
C LYS A 92 7.61 -3.47 -9.27
N LEU A 93 8.82 -3.59 -9.82
CA LEU A 93 9.75 -2.47 -9.91
C LEU A 93 9.45 -1.64 -11.16
N GLU A 94 9.42 -0.32 -10.99
CA GLU A 94 9.32 0.65 -12.08
C GLU A 94 10.71 1.19 -12.42
N ASP A 95 11.15 0.94 -13.64
CA ASP A 95 12.46 1.35 -14.15
C ASP A 95 12.44 2.73 -14.84
N ASN A 96 11.26 3.35 -14.96
CA ASN A 96 11.07 4.66 -15.56
C ASN A 96 11.58 5.79 -14.64
N GLU A 97 11.31 7.04 -15.00
CA GLU A 97 11.59 8.21 -14.17
C GLU A 97 10.75 8.29 -12.89
N SER A 98 9.83 7.33 -12.69
CA SER A 98 8.98 7.26 -11.51
C SER A 98 9.78 7.04 -10.24
N ARG A 99 9.38 7.69 -9.16
CA ARG A 99 9.97 7.51 -7.84
C ARG A 99 8.95 6.91 -6.90
N ILE A 100 9.41 6.29 -5.81
CA ILE A 100 8.49 5.88 -4.75
C ILE A 100 7.84 7.13 -4.15
N SER A 101 6.57 7.03 -3.78
CA SER A 101 5.94 8.09 -3.01
C SER A 101 6.55 8.16 -1.63
N PHE A 102 6.83 9.37 -1.14
CA PHE A 102 7.25 9.54 0.24
C PHE A 102 6.53 10.71 0.90
N ALA A 103 6.45 10.68 2.22
CA ALA A 103 5.91 11.74 3.02
C ALA A 103 6.93 12.22 4.05
N ILE A 104 6.94 13.52 4.31
CA ILE A 104 7.59 14.08 5.49
C ILE A 104 6.47 14.38 6.48
N VAL A 105 6.54 13.82 7.67
CA VAL A 105 5.47 13.89 8.66
C VAL A 105 6.04 14.40 9.98
N GLU A 106 5.54 15.54 10.43
CA GLU A 106 5.90 16.08 11.74
C GLU A 106 5.10 15.37 12.84
N SER A 107 5.74 15.03 13.92
CA SER A 107 5.13 14.42 15.10
C SER A 107 4.82 15.41 16.22
N THR A 108 4.64 16.69 15.87
CA THR A 108 4.23 17.75 16.81
C THR A 108 2.75 17.61 17.13
N VAL A 109 2.35 17.91 18.38
CA VAL A 109 0.95 17.85 18.80
C VAL A 109 0.15 19.00 18.20
N GLU A 110 0.73 20.18 18.16
CA GLU A 110 0.13 21.38 17.61
C GLU A 110 0.84 21.78 16.32
N ASP A 111 0.07 22.30 15.37
CA ASP A 111 0.60 22.87 14.11
C ASP A 111 1.57 21.92 13.38
N HIS A 112 1.23 20.62 13.31
CA HIS A 112 2.01 19.65 12.56
C HIS A 112 1.76 19.79 11.06
N GLN A 113 2.79 19.49 10.27
CA GLN A 113 2.68 19.43 8.82
C GLN A 113 2.94 18.02 8.33
N SER A 114 2.19 17.62 7.29
CA SER A 114 2.45 16.40 6.51
C SER A 114 2.52 16.78 5.04
N ILE A 115 3.65 16.49 4.42
CA ILE A 115 3.90 16.82 3.02
C ILE A 115 4.08 15.50 2.25
N ILE A 116 3.21 15.22 1.28
CA ILE A 116 3.27 14.00 0.48
C ILE A 116 3.82 14.32 -0.90
N TYR A 117 4.94 13.69 -1.25
CA TYR A 117 5.55 13.75 -2.56
C TYR A 117 5.14 12.52 -3.37
N ARG A 118 4.11 12.67 -4.22
CA ARG A 118 3.51 11.57 -5.00
C ARG A 118 3.33 11.92 -6.48
N HIS A 119 4.02 12.94 -6.97
CA HIS A 119 3.95 13.29 -8.39
C HIS A 119 4.58 12.20 -9.25
N LYS A 120 3.80 11.61 -10.18
CA LYS A 120 4.24 10.49 -11.02
C LYS A 120 4.91 9.36 -10.24
N ALA A 121 4.40 9.08 -9.04
CA ALA A 121 4.96 8.02 -8.21
C ALA A 121 4.67 6.63 -8.79
N ALA A 122 5.56 5.68 -8.53
CA ALA A 122 5.52 4.33 -9.11
C ALA A 122 4.19 3.60 -8.87
N ASP A 123 3.59 3.75 -7.71
CA ASP A 123 2.31 3.15 -7.35
C ASP A 123 1.13 3.60 -8.23
N LEU A 124 1.21 4.79 -8.83
CA LEU A 124 0.20 5.29 -9.77
C LEU A 124 0.23 4.60 -11.14
N PHE A 125 1.29 3.86 -11.44
CA PHE A 125 1.45 3.10 -12.69
C PHE A 125 0.96 1.65 -12.60
N LEU A 126 0.36 1.25 -11.48
CA LEU A 126 -0.35 -0.03 -11.39
C LEU A 126 -1.33 -0.15 -12.56
N ASN A 127 -1.28 -1.25 -13.30
CA ASN A 127 -2.08 -1.42 -14.51
C ASN A 127 -2.86 -2.74 -14.53
N LYS A 128 -3.75 -2.89 -15.53
CA LYS A 128 -4.63 -4.06 -15.65
C LYS A 128 -3.87 -5.37 -15.70
N SER A 129 -2.71 -5.42 -16.37
CA SER A 129 -1.93 -6.66 -16.44
C SER A 129 -1.36 -7.08 -15.07
N ASP A 130 -1.16 -6.15 -14.14
CA ASP A 130 -0.77 -6.47 -12.77
C ASP A 130 -1.90 -7.20 -12.04
N ILE A 131 -3.14 -6.74 -12.27
CA ILE A 131 -4.34 -7.37 -11.72
C ILE A 131 -4.56 -8.76 -12.31
N GLU A 132 -4.47 -8.90 -13.64
CA GLU A 132 -4.65 -10.18 -14.33
C GLU A 132 -3.66 -11.24 -13.86
N ASN A 133 -2.41 -10.84 -13.63
CA ASN A 133 -1.34 -11.73 -13.15
C ASN A 133 -1.37 -12.01 -11.64
N SER A 134 -2.26 -11.38 -10.89
CA SER A 134 -2.30 -11.53 -9.42
C SER A 134 -3.08 -12.75 -8.93
N ASN A 135 -3.79 -13.47 -9.82
CA ASN A 135 -4.63 -14.61 -9.46
C ASN A 135 -5.58 -14.30 -8.29
N LEU A 136 -6.49 -13.32 -8.47
CA LEU A 136 -7.39 -12.84 -7.42
C LEU A 136 -8.13 -13.97 -6.67
N GLN A 137 -8.43 -15.09 -7.34
CA GLN A 137 -9.13 -16.24 -6.77
C GLN A 137 -8.34 -16.97 -5.67
N ASP A 138 -7.05 -16.70 -5.53
CA ASP A 138 -6.22 -17.33 -4.49
C ASP A 138 -6.41 -16.63 -3.14
N TYR A 139 -7.13 -15.50 -3.11
CA TYR A 139 -7.36 -14.69 -1.94
C TYR A 139 -8.82 -14.74 -1.47
N GLU A 140 -9.01 -14.70 -0.15
CA GLU A 140 -10.32 -14.75 0.47
C GLU A 140 -10.97 -13.38 0.62
N CYS A 141 -10.16 -12.32 0.61
CA CYS A 141 -10.62 -10.94 0.67
C CYS A 141 -9.60 -10.00 0.01
N ILE A 142 -10.11 -9.00 -0.68
CA ILE A 142 -9.31 -7.94 -1.28
C ILE A 142 -9.51 -6.65 -0.48
N LEU A 143 -8.42 -6.00 -0.10
CA LEU A 143 -8.44 -4.68 0.54
C LEU A 143 -7.87 -3.66 -0.41
N ILE A 144 -8.57 -2.55 -0.56
CA ILE A 144 -8.15 -1.40 -1.35
C ILE A 144 -8.18 -0.13 -0.51
N THR A 145 -7.44 0.88 -0.94
CA THR A 145 -7.46 2.20 -0.30
C THR A 145 -7.86 3.27 -1.29
N GLY A 146 -8.47 4.35 -0.81
CA GLY A 146 -8.87 5.50 -1.64
C GLY A 146 -7.70 6.10 -2.40
N THR A 147 -6.50 6.09 -1.82
CA THR A 147 -5.28 6.57 -2.47
C THR A 147 -4.94 5.82 -3.76
N SER A 148 -5.34 4.56 -3.91
CA SER A 148 -5.12 3.80 -5.15
C SER A 148 -5.99 4.27 -6.33
N LEU A 149 -7.04 5.05 -6.04
CA LEU A 149 -7.95 5.64 -7.03
C LEU A 149 -7.56 7.07 -7.45
N ALA A 150 -6.42 7.58 -6.99
CA ALA A 150 -6.04 8.99 -7.14
C ALA A 150 -5.73 9.39 -8.59
N ALA A 151 -5.18 8.50 -9.42
CA ALA A 151 -4.80 8.81 -10.80
C ALA A 151 -4.82 7.57 -11.71
N GLU A 152 -4.82 7.82 -13.02
CA GLU A 152 -4.65 6.78 -14.04
C GLU A 152 -3.16 6.38 -14.18
N PRO A 153 -2.86 5.12 -14.54
CA PRO A 153 -3.76 4.00 -14.81
C PRO A 153 -4.21 3.22 -13.57
N SER A 154 -3.71 3.57 -12.37
CA SER A 154 -4.02 2.86 -11.12
C SER A 154 -5.53 2.81 -10.86
N ARG A 155 -6.24 3.94 -11.01
CA ARG A 155 -7.69 4.02 -10.84
C ARG A 155 -8.44 2.98 -11.66
N SER A 156 -8.26 3.00 -12.99
CA SER A 156 -8.94 2.06 -13.90
C SER A 156 -8.57 0.62 -13.59
N SER A 157 -7.34 0.36 -13.14
CA SER A 157 -6.87 -0.97 -12.81
C SER A 157 -7.52 -1.50 -11.52
N VAL A 158 -7.64 -0.65 -10.51
CA VAL A 158 -8.34 -1.01 -9.27
C VAL A 158 -9.82 -1.23 -9.52
N LEU A 159 -10.49 -0.38 -10.32
CA LEU A 159 -11.88 -0.58 -10.70
C LEU A 159 -12.07 -1.91 -11.44
N PHE A 160 -11.17 -2.26 -12.33
CA PHE A 160 -11.16 -3.56 -13.01
C PHE A 160 -10.99 -4.73 -12.01
N ALA A 161 -10.12 -4.58 -10.99
CA ALA A 161 -10.00 -5.59 -9.94
C ALA A 161 -11.31 -5.77 -9.15
N LEU A 162 -12.05 -4.68 -8.91
CA LEU A 162 -13.37 -4.74 -8.23
C LEU A 162 -14.43 -5.47 -9.07
N GLU A 163 -14.44 -5.25 -10.39
CA GLU A 163 -15.32 -5.98 -11.30
C GLU A 163 -15.01 -7.47 -11.28
N LEU A 164 -13.75 -7.86 -11.40
CA LEU A 164 -13.32 -9.26 -11.32
C LEU A 164 -13.63 -9.88 -9.94
N ALA A 165 -13.42 -9.15 -8.86
CA ALA A 165 -13.74 -9.61 -7.50
C ALA A 165 -15.24 -9.90 -7.36
N LYS A 166 -16.10 -9.02 -7.91
CA LYS A 166 -17.54 -9.20 -7.94
C LYS A 166 -17.95 -10.45 -8.73
N GLU A 167 -17.39 -10.64 -9.93
CA GLU A 167 -17.65 -11.83 -10.77
C GLU A 167 -17.26 -13.14 -10.06
N LYS A 168 -16.15 -13.11 -9.32
CA LYS A 168 -15.62 -14.27 -8.59
C LYS A 168 -16.19 -14.42 -7.18
N ASN A 169 -17.11 -13.55 -6.76
CA ASN A 169 -17.68 -13.52 -5.40
C ASN A 169 -16.61 -13.41 -4.29
N ILE A 170 -15.55 -12.64 -4.54
CA ILE A 170 -14.52 -12.35 -3.56
C ILE A 170 -14.94 -11.08 -2.79
N PRO A 171 -14.98 -11.12 -1.45
CA PRO A 171 -15.25 -9.93 -0.64
C PRO A 171 -14.22 -8.83 -0.86
N VAL A 172 -14.69 -7.58 -0.87
CA VAL A 172 -13.83 -6.41 -0.94
C VAL A 172 -14.12 -5.48 0.22
N ILE A 173 -13.07 -5.01 0.85
CA ILE A 173 -13.10 -3.97 1.90
C ILE A 173 -12.33 -2.77 1.35
N MET A 174 -12.89 -1.58 1.50
CA MET A 174 -12.26 -0.34 1.11
C MET A 174 -12.05 0.55 2.34
N ASP A 175 -10.81 1.00 2.50
CA ASP A 175 -10.47 2.12 3.36
C ASP A 175 -10.53 3.40 2.53
N ILE A 176 -11.24 4.40 3.02
CA ILE A 176 -11.44 5.66 2.28
C ILE A 176 -10.22 6.58 2.39
N ASP A 177 -9.32 6.35 3.38
CA ASP A 177 -8.14 7.16 3.77
C ASP A 177 -8.48 8.52 4.39
#